data_3053225077266229d6c6ded31a669d5a
#
_entry.id   3053225077266229d6c6ded31a669d5a
#
_cell.length_a   1.000
_cell.length_b   1.000
_cell.length_c   1.000
_cell.angle_alpha   90.00
_cell.angle_beta   90.00
_cell.angle_gamma   90.00
#
_symmetry.space_group_name_H-M   'P 1'
#
loop_
_entity.id
_entity.type
_entity.pdbx_description
1 polymer ?
#
loop_
_entity_poly.entity_id
_entity_poly.type
_entity_poly.pdbx_seq_one_letter_code
_entity_poly.pdbx_strand_id
1 'polypeptide(L)'
;MLLLAAVCAQAQTPQQWRDSVSTLIGAINKNPQDVNLRLLKGEANINLKQWEYAVQEYGYVLRLDEKNLAALYFRAFCHTQLHHYDLAKVDYETFLTIQPEHFEAHLGLAHTLQKLGRKTDTFDELNRIVQLFPDSAEAYAARAVYEAECKLYDAAVYDWDEALRLQPDNVEYAVSKVDVLIRQGRRREARDVLDALVRRGTSRGALKEWYDQLK
;
A
#
# COMPACT_ATOMS: atom_id res chain seq x y z
N MET A 1 34.76 -20.68 -12.20
CA MET A 1 33.40 -20.97 -12.73
C MET A 1 32.52 -21.23 -11.51
N LEU A 2 31.94 -20.15 -10.96
CA LEU A 2 31.04 -20.22 -9.78
C LEU A 2 29.62 -20.18 -10.30
N LEU A 3 28.92 -21.31 -10.20
CA LEU A 3 27.48 -21.43 -10.41
C LEU A 3 26.77 -20.68 -9.27
N LEU A 4 26.25 -19.48 -9.56
CA LEU A 4 25.21 -18.84 -8.75
C LEU A 4 23.92 -19.67 -8.96
N ALA A 5 23.64 -20.57 -8.02
CA ALA A 5 22.30 -21.13 -7.87
C ALA A 5 21.35 -20.00 -7.47
N ALA A 6 20.55 -19.52 -8.41
CA ALA A 6 19.38 -18.69 -8.11
C ALA A 6 18.43 -19.55 -7.27
N VAL A 7 18.49 -19.39 -5.94
CA VAL A 7 17.44 -19.89 -5.05
C VAL A 7 16.22 -19.02 -5.35
N CYS A 8 15.30 -19.52 -6.16
CA CYS A 8 13.94 -19.01 -6.22
C CYS A 8 13.36 -19.14 -4.81
N ALA A 9 13.25 -18.02 -4.10
CA ALA A 9 12.53 -17.98 -2.85
C ALA A 9 11.06 -18.32 -3.15
N GLN A 10 10.71 -19.60 -3.05
CA GLN A 10 9.32 -20.02 -3.16
C GLN A 10 8.55 -19.42 -1.97
N ALA A 11 7.47 -18.71 -2.28
CA ALA A 11 6.58 -18.20 -1.24
C ALA A 11 6.17 -19.34 -0.32
N GLN A 12 6.30 -19.12 1.00
CA GLN A 12 5.96 -20.17 1.97
C GLN A 12 4.46 -20.48 1.90
N THR A 13 4.14 -21.77 2.00
CA THR A 13 2.75 -22.24 2.01
C THR A 13 2.10 -21.92 3.38
N PRO A 14 0.76 -21.86 3.45
CA PRO A 14 0.07 -21.69 4.72
C PRO A 14 0.44 -22.76 5.77
N GLN A 15 0.79 -24.00 5.33
CA GLN A 15 1.23 -25.02 6.25
C GLN A 15 2.62 -24.72 6.83
N GLN A 16 3.57 -24.28 6.01
CA GLN A 16 4.89 -23.87 6.47
C GLN A 16 4.81 -22.71 7.47
N TRP A 17 3.90 -21.74 7.26
CA TRP A 17 3.67 -20.68 8.23
C TRP A 17 3.11 -21.21 9.56
N ARG A 18 2.17 -22.16 9.56
CA ARG A 18 1.68 -22.82 10.79
C ARG A 18 2.78 -23.56 11.54
N ASP A 19 3.64 -24.26 10.82
CA ASP A 19 4.77 -24.98 11.40
C ASP A 19 5.79 -23.99 12.01
N SER A 20 6.02 -22.85 11.35
CA SER A 20 6.83 -21.75 11.87
C SER A 20 6.25 -21.19 13.17
N VAL A 21 4.94 -20.91 13.24
CA VAL A 21 4.27 -20.45 14.46
C VAL A 21 4.46 -21.44 15.59
N SER A 22 4.27 -22.76 15.33
CA SER A 22 4.46 -23.81 16.34
C SER A 22 5.89 -23.84 16.90
N THR A 23 6.88 -23.75 16.01
CA THR A 23 8.30 -23.71 16.38
C THR A 23 8.62 -22.47 17.22
N LEU A 24 8.11 -21.29 16.79
CA LEU A 24 8.33 -20.01 17.47
C LEU A 24 7.70 -20.00 18.87
N ILE A 25 6.54 -20.62 19.06
CA ILE A 25 5.94 -20.79 20.40
C ILE A 25 6.91 -21.53 21.33
N GLY A 26 7.50 -22.64 20.86
CA GLY A 26 8.50 -23.39 21.64
C GLY A 26 9.75 -22.58 21.97
N ALA A 27 10.23 -21.75 21.04
CA ALA A 27 11.38 -20.88 21.25
C ALA A 27 11.07 -19.71 22.20
N ILE A 28 9.91 -19.07 22.08
CA ILE A 28 9.45 -18.01 22.97
C ILE A 28 9.27 -18.51 24.40
N ASN A 29 8.79 -19.74 24.61
CA ASN A 29 8.66 -20.33 25.94
C ASN A 29 10.02 -20.46 26.65
N LYS A 30 11.11 -20.65 25.89
CA LYS A 30 12.49 -20.71 26.42
C LYS A 30 13.08 -19.32 26.65
N ASN A 31 12.74 -18.35 25.79
CA ASN A 31 13.23 -16.97 25.81
C ASN A 31 12.05 -15.98 25.69
N PRO A 32 11.26 -15.78 26.74
CA PRO A 32 10.01 -15.01 26.66
C PRO A 32 10.17 -13.53 26.29
N GLN A 33 11.35 -12.95 26.55
CA GLN A 33 11.65 -11.55 26.28
C GLN A 33 12.38 -11.32 24.96
N ASP A 34 12.59 -12.35 24.15
CA ASP A 34 13.22 -12.21 22.83
C ASP A 34 12.27 -11.52 21.85
N VAL A 35 12.58 -10.26 21.58
CA VAL A 35 11.85 -9.39 20.67
C VAL A 35 11.81 -9.97 19.24
N ASN A 36 12.94 -10.54 18.77
CA ASN A 36 13.02 -11.06 17.40
C ASN A 36 12.08 -12.26 17.19
N LEU A 37 12.01 -13.17 18.15
CA LEU A 37 11.08 -14.31 18.07
C LEU A 37 9.63 -13.86 18.00
N ARG A 38 9.29 -12.78 18.70
CA ARG A 38 7.95 -12.22 18.66
C ARG A 38 7.64 -11.51 17.36
N LEU A 39 8.58 -10.75 16.80
CA LEU A 39 8.45 -10.13 15.49
C LEU A 39 8.23 -11.20 14.40
N LEU A 40 9.02 -12.26 14.39
CA LEU A 40 8.87 -13.38 13.45
C LEU A 40 7.51 -14.09 13.61
N LYS A 41 7.02 -14.27 14.85
CA LYS A 41 5.71 -14.86 15.08
C LYS A 41 4.59 -13.93 14.60
N GLY A 42 4.73 -12.63 14.81
CA GLY A 42 3.81 -11.61 14.26
C GLY A 42 3.74 -11.68 12.75
N GLU A 43 4.88 -11.75 12.06
CA GLU A 43 4.97 -11.91 10.61
C GLU A 43 4.29 -13.19 10.12
N ALA A 44 4.55 -14.33 10.77
CA ALA A 44 3.91 -15.60 10.43
C ALA A 44 2.39 -15.52 10.58
N ASN A 45 1.88 -14.85 11.63
CA ASN A 45 0.46 -14.62 11.82
C ASN A 45 -0.13 -13.70 10.73
N ILE A 46 0.59 -12.67 10.27
CA ILE A 46 0.17 -11.82 9.14
C ILE A 46 -0.02 -12.67 7.88
N ASN A 47 0.94 -13.52 7.56
CA ASN A 47 0.88 -14.40 6.39
C ASN A 47 -0.27 -15.43 6.46
N LEU A 48 -0.69 -15.79 7.67
CA LEU A 48 -1.86 -16.61 7.94
C LEU A 48 -3.16 -15.79 8.04
N LYS A 49 -3.12 -14.46 7.88
CA LYS A 49 -4.24 -13.52 8.08
C LYS A 49 -4.85 -13.60 9.50
N GLN A 50 -4.04 -13.97 10.46
CA GLN A 50 -4.40 -14.07 11.89
C GLN A 50 -4.07 -12.73 12.58
N TRP A 51 -4.80 -11.68 12.19
CA TRP A 51 -4.48 -10.29 12.53
C TRP A 51 -4.44 -10.02 14.03
N GLU A 52 -5.39 -10.57 14.79
CA GLU A 52 -5.47 -10.41 16.26
C GLU A 52 -4.25 -11.01 16.95
N TYR A 53 -3.80 -12.19 16.51
CA TYR A 53 -2.58 -12.79 17.06
C TYR A 53 -1.33 -11.98 16.70
N ALA A 54 -1.26 -11.44 15.51
CA ALA A 54 -0.16 -10.55 15.11
C ALA A 54 -0.14 -9.28 15.99
N VAL A 55 -1.29 -8.64 16.19
CA VAL A 55 -1.44 -7.47 17.10
C VAL A 55 -0.93 -7.78 18.50
N GLN A 56 -1.25 -8.96 19.04
CA GLN A 56 -0.78 -9.37 20.38
C GLN A 56 0.76 -9.47 20.44
N GLU A 57 1.39 -10.09 19.44
CA GLU A 57 2.85 -10.22 19.40
C GLU A 57 3.54 -8.85 19.27
N TYR A 58 3.10 -8.01 18.36
CA TYR A 58 3.66 -6.65 18.20
C TYR A 58 3.36 -5.78 19.44
N GLY A 59 2.18 -5.93 20.04
CA GLY A 59 1.87 -5.26 21.32
C GLY A 59 2.77 -5.71 22.47
N TYR A 60 3.21 -6.97 22.46
CA TYR A 60 4.21 -7.43 23.43
C TYR A 60 5.58 -6.79 23.17
N VAL A 61 6.02 -6.74 21.91
CA VAL A 61 7.28 -6.07 21.54
C VAL A 61 7.28 -4.62 22.00
N LEU A 62 6.19 -3.89 21.75
CA LEU A 62 6.08 -2.46 22.09
C LEU A 62 6.00 -2.19 23.63
N ARG A 63 5.68 -3.18 24.44
CA ARG A 63 5.85 -3.06 25.91
C ARG A 63 7.31 -3.15 26.36
N LEU A 64 8.18 -3.79 25.58
CA LEU A 64 9.62 -3.90 25.84
C LEU A 64 10.41 -2.77 25.18
N ASP A 65 9.99 -2.37 24.00
CA ASP A 65 10.60 -1.33 23.16
C ASP A 65 9.50 -0.51 22.46
N GLU A 66 9.07 0.57 23.12
CA GLU A 66 7.97 1.43 22.66
C GLU A 66 8.24 2.08 21.27
N LYS A 67 9.51 2.14 20.86
CA LYS A 67 9.95 2.74 19.60
C LYS A 67 10.33 1.70 18.55
N ASN A 68 9.99 0.46 18.73
CA ASN A 68 10.28 -0.58 17.75
C ASN A 68 9.51 -0.34 16.45
N LEU A 69 10.24 0.09 15.42
CA LEU A 69 9.66 0.49 14.14
C LEU A 69 8.89 -0.65 13.46
N ALA A 70 9.44 -1.86 13.44
CA ALA A 70 8.76 -3.01 12.83
C ALA A 70 7.44 -3.31 13.55
N ALA A 71 7.44 -3.28 14.88
CA ALA A 71 6.24 -3.55 15.66
C ALA A 71 5.17 -2.46 15.48
N LEU A 72 5.56 -1.17 15.46
CA LEU A 72 4.63 -0.07 15.19
C LEU A 72 3.99 -0.20 13.81
N TYR A 73 4.80 -0.37 12.77
CA TYR A 73 4.31 -0.45 11.39
C TYR A 73 3.37 -1.64 11.18
N PHE A 74 3.81 -2.84 11.56
CA PHE A 74 3.00 -4.04 11.32
C PHE A 74 1.79 -4.14 12.24
N ARG A 75 1.83 -3.56 13.47
CA ARG A 75 0.63 -3.48 14.32
C ARG A 75 -0.40 -2.52 13.72
N ALA A 76 0.04 -1.36 13.21
CA ALA A 76 -0.83 -0.44 12.49
C ALA A 76 -1.50 -1.10 11.28
N PHE A 77 -0.70 -1.83 10.48
CA PHE A 77 -1.21 -2.61 9.36
C PHE A 77 -2.28 -3.62 9.81
N CYS A 78 -2.00 -4.41 10.85
CA CYS A 78 -2.97 -5.38 11.39
C CYS A 78 -4.24 -4.70 11.93
N HIS A 79 -4.11 -3.57 12.62
CA HIS A 79 -5.25 -2.78 13.06
C HIS A 79 -6.09 -2.28 11.88
N THR A 80 -5.47 -1.88 10.77
CA THR A 80 -6.18 -1.51 9.54
C THR A 80 -6.99 -2.68 8.97
N GLN A 81 -6.41 -3.90 8.95
CA GLN A 81 -7.12 -5.11 8.50
C GLN A 81 -8.30 -5.49 9.42
N LEU A 82 -8.20 -5.17 10.69
CA LEU A 82 -9.26 -5.37 11.70
C LEU A 82 -10.28 -4.20 11.75
N HIS A 83 -10.13 -3.20 10.89
CA HIS A 83 -10.94 -1.97 10.90
C HIS A 83 -10.84 -1.15 12.21
N HIS A 84 -9.78 -1.37 12.98
CA HIS A 84 -9.46 -0.60 14.20
C HIS A 84 -8.67 0.68 13.83
N TYR A 85 -9.29 1.54 13.03
CA TYR A 85 -8.59 2.66 12.36
C TYR A 85 -8.02 3.69 13.34
N ASP A 86 -8.65 3.94 14.49
CA ASP A 86 -8.10 4.86 15.49
C ASP A 86 -6.78 4.33 16.07
N LEU A 87 -6.68 3.02 16.31
CA LEU A 87 -5.45 2.39 16.79
C LEU A 87 -4.37 2.37 15.71
N ALA A 88 -4.75 2.05 14.47
CA ALA A 88 -3.83 2.09 13.34
C ALA A 88 -3.21 3.49 13.15
N LYS A 89 -4.04 4.54 13.24
CA LYS A 89 -3.61 5.94 13.15
C LYS A 89 -2.53 6.26 14.18
N VAL A 90 -2.76 5.91 15.45
CA VAL A 90 -1.81 6.18 16.54
C VAL A 90 -0.46 5.52 16.26
N ASP A 91 -0.46 4.27 15.82
CA ASP A 91 0.77 3.54 15.55
C ASP A 91 1.52 4.11 14.33
N TYR A 92 0.82 4.44 13.23
CA TYR A 92 1.45 5.08 12.06
C TYR A 92 2.00 6.47 12.42
N GLU A 93 1.25 7.29 13.15
CA GLU A 93 1.73 8.60 13.60
C GLU A 93 2.97 8.46 14.48
N THR A 94 2.97 7.51 15.42
CA THR A 94 4.13 7.22 16.27
C THR A 94 5.33 6.78 15.44
N PHE A 95 5.13 5.88 14.48
CA PHE A 95 6.17 5.45 13.55
C PHE A 95 6.79 6.65 12.80
N LEU A 96 5.94 7.51 12.24
CA LEU A 96 6.38 8.67 11.46
C LEU A 96 7.05 9.78 12.29
N THR A 97 6.86 9.81 13.61
CA THR A 97 7.68 10.68 14.48
C THR A 97 9.15 10.23 14.54
N ILE A 98 9.42 8.95 14.30
CA ILE A 98 10.75 8.36 14.36
C ILE A 98 11.38 8.30 12.96
N GLN A 99 10.58 7.95 11.97
CA GLN A 99 11.00 7.82 10.57
C GLN A 99 10.06 8.61 9.64
N PRO A 100 10.28 9.94 9.54
CA PRO A 100 9.34 10.85 8.88
C PRO A 100 9.31 10.75 7.34
N GLU A 101 10.25 10.04 6.72
CA GLU A 101 10.34 9.85 5.26
C GLU A 101 10.11 8.39 4.88
N HIS A 102 9.06 7.76 5.42
CA HIS A 102 8.72 6.38 5.09
C HIS A 102 7.43 6.34 4.28
N PHE A 103 7.58 6.08 2.99
CA PHE A 103 6.50 6.15 1.98
C PHE A 103 5.28 5.29 2.36
N GLU A 104 5.50 4.02 2.66
CA GLU A 104 4.43 3.06 2.96
C GLU A 104 3.70 3.39 4.26
N ALA A 105 4.39 3.99 5.24
CA ALA A 105 3.75 4.40 6.50
C ALA A 105 2.85 5.62 6.27
N HIS A 106 3.27 6.57 5.44
CA HIS A 106 2.43 7.69 5.01
C HIS A 106 1.20 7.21 4.23
N LEU A 107 1.36 6.27 3.29
CA LEU A 107 0.23 5.67 2.57
C LEU A 107 -0.73 4.95 3.52
N GLY A 108 -0.20 4.19 4.49
CA GLY A 108 -0.99 3.53 5.52
C GLY A 108 -1.78 4.50 6.38
N LEU A 109 -1.16 5.64 6.76
CA LEU A 109 -1.81 6.72 7.50
C LEU A 109 -2.91 7.38 6.66
N ALA A 110 -2.61 7.76 5.41
CA ALA A 110 -3.58 8.37 4.50
C ALA A 110 -4.81 7.47 4.31
N HIS A 111 -4.61 6.17 4.05
CA HIS A 111 -5.71 5.19 3.96
C HIS A 111 -6.51 5.09 5.27
N THR A 112 -5.82 5.08 6.41
CA THR A 112 -6.47 5.02 7.73
C THR A 112 -7.32 6.27 7.98
N LEU A 113 -6.80 7.46 7.67
CA LEU A 113 -7.53 8.73 7.77
C LEU A 113 -8.76 8.77 6.85
N GLN A 114 -8.62 8.25 5.62
CA GLN A 114 -9.74 8.08 4.68
C GLN A 114 -10.85 7.21 5.29
N LYS A 115 -10.50 6.07 5.89
CA LYS A 115 -11.47 5.15 6.53
C LYS A 115 -12.14 5.77 7.75
N LEU A 116 -11.46 6.66 8.46
CA LEU A 116 -12.01 7.45 9.55
C LEU A 116 -12.89 8.62 9.07
N GLY A 117 -12.99 8.85 7.75
CA GLY A 117 -13.76 9.97 7.18
C GLY A 117 -13.10 11.34 7.40
N ARG A 118 -11.83 11.38 7.79
CA ARG A 118 -11.06 12.62 8.06
C ARG A 118 -10.53 13.23 6.77
N LYS A 119 -11.47 13.79 5.99
CA LYS A 119 -11.20 14.24 4.61
C LYS A 119 -10.03 15.22 4.50
N THR A 120 -10.00 16.25 5.34
CA THR A 120 -8.93 17.27 5.31
C THR A 120 -7.58 16.63 5.62
N ASP A 121 -7.50 15.85 6.69
CA ASP A 121 -6.24 15.21 7.10
C ASP A 121 -5.75 14.19 6.05
N THR A 122 -6.68 13.53 5.35
CA THR A 122 -6.32 12.63 4.24
C THR A 122 -5.66 13.41 3.10
N PHE A 123 -6.22 14.58 2.70
CA PHE A 123 -5.59 15.43 1.70
C PHE A 123 -4.24 15.97 2.16
N ASP A 124 -4.13 16.40 3.41
CA ASP A 124 -2.88 16.91 3.97
C ASP A 124 -1.79 15.84 3.92
N GLU A 125 -2.15 14.60 4.26
CA GLU A 125 -1.21 13.48 4.23
C GLU A 125 -0.82 13.10 2.80
N LEU A 126 -1.77 13.04 1.86
CA LEU A 126 -1.47 12.76 0.44
C LEU A 126 -0.64 13.87 -0.20
N ASN A 127 -0.89 15.14 0.14
CA ASN A 127 -0.05 16.25 -0.29
C ASN A 127 1.37 16.14 0.26
N ARG A 128 1.51 15.71 1.52
CA ARG A 128 2.82 15.45 2.13
C ARG A 128 3.58 14.35 1.40
N ILE A 129 2.90 13.25 1.03
CA ILE A 129 3.50 12.15 0.25
C ILE A 129 4.08 12.70 -1.07
N VAL A 130 3.30 13.48 -1.83
CA VAL A 130 3.77 14.06 -3.10
C VAL A 130 4.94 15.03 -2.88
N GLN A 131 4.96 15.79 -1.79
CA GLN A 131 6.07 16.70 -1.46
C GLN A 131 7.34 15.96 -1.07
N LEU A 132 7.24 14.88 -0.31
CA LEU A 132 8.38 14.07 0.12
C LEU A 132 8.92 13.19 -1.01
N PHE A 133 8.05 12.73 -1.92
CA PHE A 133 8.41 11.78 -2.98
C PHE A 133 7.97 12.30 -4.37
N PRO A 134 8.50 13.44 -4.83
CA PRO A 134 8.05 14.08 -6.08
C PRO A 134 8.38 13.27 -7.34
N ASP A 135 9.30 12.32 -7.26
CA ASP A 135 9.67 11.41 -8.35
C ASP A 135 8.97 10.04 -8.27
N SER A 136 8.03 9.87 -7.33
CA SER A 136 7.24 8.64 -7.21
C SER A 136 5.93 8.75 -7.96
N ALA A 137 5.77 7.95 -9.02
CA ALA A 137 4.50 7.83 -9.74
C ALA A 137 3.37 7.35 -8.82
N GLU A 138 3.69 6.50 -7.85
CA GLU A 138 2.74 5.98 -6.87
C GLU A 138 2.21 7.06 -5.93
N ALA A 139 3.04 8.08 -5.60
CA ALA A 139 2.61 9.21 -4.78
C ALA A 139 1.47 9.99 -5.47
N TYR A 140 1.65 10.34 -6.74
CA TYR A 140 0.61 11.00 -7.53
C TYR A 140 -0.60 10.10 -7.74
N ALA A 141 -0.39 8.82 -8.05
CA ALA A 141 -1.48 7.86 -8.23
C ALA A 141 -2.34 7.73 -6.96
N ALA A 142 -1.73 7.65 -5.78
CA ALA A 142 -2.46 7.57 -4.52
C ALA A 142 -3.35 8.82 -4.29
N ARG A 143 -2.84 10.04 -4.60
CA ARG A 143 -3.62 11.25 -4.47
C ARG A 143 -4.73 11.32 -5.52
N ALA A 144 -4.44 10.98 -6.78
CA ALA A 144 -5.40 10.95 -7.88
C ALA A 144 -6.60 10.03 -7.58
N VAL A 145 -6.36 8.84 -7.00
CA VAL A 145 -7.44 7.93 -6.59
C VAL A 145 -8.38 8.60 -5.60
N TYR A 146 -7.83 9.22 -4.56
CA TYR A 146 -8.66 9.88 -3.54
C TYR A 146 -9.39 11.13 -4.07
N GLU A 147 -8.74 11.91 -4.93
CA GLU A 147 -9.35 13.05 -5.62
C GLU A 147 -10.54 12.61 -6.49
N ALA A 148 -10.39 11.51 -7.24
CA ALA A 148 -11.46 10.94 -8.06
C ALA A 148 -12.65 10.47 -7.20
N GLU A 149 -12.41 9.84 -6.05
CA GLU A 149 -13.44 9.47 -5.09
C GLU A 149 -14.17 10.70 -4.54
N CYS A 150 -13.43 11.78 -4.30
CA CYS A 150 -13.96 13.07 -3.86
C CYS A 150 -14.62 13.88 -5.00
N LYS A 151 -14.65 13.35 -6.23
CA LYS A 151 -15.16 13.99 -7.46
C LYS A 151 -14.39 15.25 -7.86
N LEU A 152 -13.13 15.37 -7.42
CA LEU A 152 -12.19 16.41 -7.84
C LEU A 152 -11.48 15.96 -9.13
N TYR A 153 -12.27 15.74 -10.18
CA TYR A 153 -11.82 15.06 -11.38
C TYR A 153 -10.68 15.76 -12.13
N ASP A 154 -10.67 17.10 -12.16
CA ASP A 154 -9.60 17.83 -12.85
C ASP A 154 -8.26 17.68 -12.13
N ALA A 155 -8.27 17.70 -10.79
CA ALA A 155 -7.09 17.42 -9.98
C ALA A 155 -6.61 15.98 -10.19
N ALA A 156 -7.52 15.01 -10.14
CA ALA A 156 -7.21 13.61 -10.39
C ALA A 156 -6.60 13.37 -11.78
N VAL A 157 -7.10 14.05 -12.83
CA VAL A 157 -6.51 13.96 -14.17
C VAL A 157 -5.09 14.51 -14.18
N TYR A 158 -4.85 15.66 -13.52
CA TYR A 158 -3.50 16.23 -13.40
C TYR A 158 -2.53 15.26 -12.74
N ASP A 159 -2.93 14.66 -11.62
CA ASP A 159 -2.07 13.72 -10.90
C ASP A 159 -1.86 12.41 -11.67
N TRP A 160 -2.86 11.93 -12.41
CA TRP A 160 -2.65 10.82 -13.34
C TRP A 160 -1.69 11.18 -14.48
N ASP A 161 -1.68 12.44 -14.94
CA ASP A 161 -0.71 12.91 -15.94
C ASP A 161 0.72 12.88 -15.38
N GLU A 162 0.92 13.32 -14.12
CA GLU A 162 2.22 13.27 -13.47
C GLU A 162 2.68 11.80 -13.23
N ALA A 163 1.77 10.94 -12.77
CA ALA A 163 2.07 9.51 -12.63
C ALA A 163 2.48 8.87 -13.96
N LEU A 164 1.78 9.18 -15.06
CA LEU A 164 2.10 8.69 -16.41
C LEU A 164 3.33 9.36 -17.03
N ARG A 165 3.67 10.58 -16.63
CA ARG A 165 4.95 11.22 -17.02
C ARG A 165 6.13 10.44 -16.44
N LEU A 166 6.00 9.96 -15.21
CA LEU A 166 7.03 9.16 -14.51
C LEU A 166 7.02 7.70 -14.97
N GLN A 167 5.85 7.11 -15.24
CA GLN A 167 5.68 5.73 -15.69
C GLN A 167 4.75 5.67 -16.92
N PRO A 168 5.25 6.03 -18.12
CA PRO A 168 4.41 6.22 -19.30
C PRO A 168 3.77 4.93 -19.87
N ASP A 169 4.30 3.77 -19.51
CA ASP A 169 3.81 2.47 -19.97
C ASP A 169 2.93 1.75 -18.93
N ASN A 170 2.62 2.43 -17.83
CA ASN A 170 1.77 1.87 -16.78
C ASN A 170 0.31 1.86 -17.23
N VAL A 171 -0.17 0.68 -17.61
CA VAL A 171 -1.54 0.48 -18.10
C VAL A 171 -2.58 0.79 -17.03
N GLU A 172 -2.31 0.46 -15.77
CA GLU A 172 -3.23 0.70 -14.65
C GLU A 172 -3.48 2.21 -14.45
N TYR A 173 -2.43 3.01 -14.45
CA TYR A 173 -2.57 4.47 -14.33
C TYR A 173 -3.34 5.06 -15.51
N ALA A 174 -3.05 4.59 -16.73
CA ALA A 174 -3.72 5.08 -17.91
C ALA A 174 -5.21 4.74 -17.91
N VAL A 175 -5.62 3.52 -17.56
CA VAL A 175 -7.04 3.15 -17.50
C VAL A 175 -7.75 3.85 -16.34
N SER A 176 -7.07 4.10 -15.22
CA SER A 176 -7.62 4.90 -14.12
C SER A 176 -7.90 6.35 -14.56
N LYS A 177 -6.97 6.96 -15.30
CA LYS A 177 -7.21 8.27 -15.93
C LYS A 177 -8.37 8.23 -16.91
N VAL A 178 -8.46 7.19 -17.75
CA VAL A 178 -9.57 7.00 -18.70
C VAL A 178 -10.92 6.95 -17.98
N ASP A 179 -11.03 6.23 -16.86
CA ASP A 179 -12.25 6.18 -16.05
C ASP A 179 -12.67 7.58 -15.58
N VAL A 180 -11.72 8.36 -15.07
CA VAL A 180 -11.99 9.74 -14.62
C VAL A 180 -12.46 10.62 -15.80
N LEU A 181 -11.81 10.53 -16.96
CA LEU A 181 -12.19 11.28 -18.16
C LEU A 181 -13.58 10.89 -18.67
N ILE A 182 -13.94 9.60 -18.62
CA ILE A 182 -15.28 9.12 -18.98
C ILE A 182 -16.33 9.73 -18.04
N ARG A 183 -16.08 9.73 -16.73
CA ARG A 183 -16.97 10.34 -15.73
C ARG A 183 -17.19 11.85 -15.95
N GLN A 184 -16.19 12.54 -16.53
CA GLN A 184 -16.31 13.94 -16.94
C GLN A 184 -16.96 14.12 -18.32
N GLY A 185 -17.25 13.07 -19.09
CA GLY A 185 -17.73 13.13 -20.45
C GLY A 185 -16.66 13.49 -21.50
N ARG A 186 -15.37 13.52 -21.11
CA ARG A 186 -14.21 13.86 -21.95
C ARG A 186 -13.76 12.67 -22.81
N ARG A 187 -14.69 12.10 -23.58
CA ARG A 187 -14.50 10.83 -24.30
C ARG A 187 -13.38 10.88 -25.34
N ARG A 188 -13.14 12.04 -25.98
CA ARG A 188 -12.05 12.19 -26.95
C ARG A 188 -10.70 12.01 -26.26
N GLU A 189 -10.47 12.71 -25.18
CA GLU A 189 -9.22 12.62 -24.41
C GLU A 189 -9.01 11.21 -23.81
N ALA A 190 -10.07 10.58 -23.32
CA ALA A 190 -10.01 9.18 -22.90
C ALA A 190 -9.54 8.24 -24.01
N ARG A 191 -10.03 8.46 -25.24
CA ARG A 191 -9.60 7.71 -26.43
C ARG A 191 -8.12 7.97 -26.75
N ASP A 192 -7.68 9.21 -26.67
CA ASP A 192 -6.29 9.60 -26.97
C ASP A 192 -5.32 8.90 -26.00
N VAL A 193 -5.68 8.76 -24.73
CA VAL A 193 -4.90 8.00 -23.71
C VAL A 193 -4.80 6.53 -24.11
N LEU A 194 -5.92 5.88 -24.45
CA LEU A 194 -5.91 4.47 -24.90
C LEU A 194 -5.09 4.27 -26.18
N ASP A 195 -5.24 5.17 -27.15
CA ASP A 195 -4.49 5.10 -28.41
C ASP A 195 -2.99 5.32 -28.19
N ALA A 196 -2.60 6.11 -27.18
CA ALA A 196 -1.20 6.28 -26.78
C ALA A 196 -0.63 4.97 -26.22
N LEU A 197 -1.36 4.24 -25.39
CA LEU A 197 -0.95 2.91 -24.90
C LEU A 197 -0.77 1.91 -26.06
N VAL A 198 -1.69 1.92 -27.03
CA VAL A 198 -1.59 1.04 -28.20
C VAL A 198 -0.34 1.37 -29.02
N ARG A 199 -0.03 2.66 -29.25
CA ARG A 199 1.20 3.08 -29.94
C ARG A 199 2.47 2.63 -29.22
N ARG A 200 2.41 2.45 -27.91
CA ARG A 200 3.53 1.96 -27.07
C ARG A 200 3.58 0.44 -26.95
N GLY A 201 2.68 -0.27 -27.64
CA GLY A 201 2.74 -1.74 -27.74
C GLY A 201 1.69 -2.48 -26.91
N THR A 202 0.84 -1.81 -26.13
CA THR A 202 -0.28 -2.48 -25.47
C THR A 202 -1.28 -2.98 -26.49
N SER A 203 -1.68 -4.26 -26.39
CA SER A 203 -2.67 -4.82 -27.30
C SER A 203 -4.01 -4.10 -27.19
N ARG A 204 -4.57 -3.69 -28.35
CA ARG A 204 -5.92 -3.10 -28.37
C ARG A 204 -6.98 -4.05 -27.82
N GLY A 205 -6.77 -5.37 -27.94
CA GLY A 205 -7.66 -6.38 -27.38
C GLY A 205 -7.70 -6.33 -25.85
N ALA A 206 -6.57 -6.05 -25.19
CA ALA A 206 -6.50 -5.88 -23.75
C ALA A 206 -7.25 -4.63 -23.25
N LEU A 207 -7.42 -3.64 -24.12
CA LEU A 207 -8.11 -2.36 -23.81
C LEU A 207 -9.55 -2.33 -24.34
N LYS A 208 -10.07 -3.47 -24.85
CA LYS A 208 -11.37 -3.50 -25.53
C LYS A 208 -12.51 -2.97 -24.65
N GLU A 209 -12.57 -3.37 -23.40
CA GLU A 209 -13.61 -2.95 -22.46
C GLU A 209 -13.69 -1.42 -22.34
N TRP A 210 -12.53 -0.76 -22.26
CA TRP A 210 -12.45 0.71 -22.20
C TRP A 210 -12.86 1.39 -23.51
N TYR A 211 -12.46 0.85 -24.65
CA TYR A 211 -12.92 1.35 -25.95
C TYR A 211 -14.43 1.18 -26.15
N ASP A 212 -15.03 0.12 -25.62
CA ASP A 212 -16.47 -0.12 -25.74
C ASP A 212 -17.28 0.92 -24.92
N GLN A 213 -16.75 1.40 -23.80
CA GLN A 213 -17.34 2.49 -23.00
C GLN A 213 -17.29 3.86 -23.69
N LEU A 214 -16.44 4.02 -24.73
CA LEU A 214 -16.29 5.26 -25.49
C LEU A 214 -17.16 5.33 -26.74
N LYS A 215 -17.97 4.32 -27.03
CA LYS A 215 -18.97 4.32 -28.12
C LYS A 215 -20.20 5.11 -27.70
#